data_5e9ffe65043d3bf526307094d23a1e90
#
_entry.id   5e9ffe65043d3bf526307094d23a1e90
#
_cell.length_a   1.000
_cell.length_b   1.000
_cell.length_c   1.000
_cell.angle_alpha   90.00
_cell.angle_beta   90.00
_cell.angle_gamma   90.00
#
_symmetry.space_group_name_H-M   'P 1'
#
loop_
_entity.id
_entity.type
_entity.pdbx_description
1 polymer ?
#
loop_
_entity_poly.entity_id
_entity_poly.type
_entity_poly.pdbx_seq_one_letter_code
_entity_poly.pdbx_strand_id
1 'polypeptide(L)'
;MSPARQVVINDRWGQGCRDKHGGFYTTEFTPGMPDGSHPWEENRTVTRPRAHDAEGRPLWYDWVHNRQLSLENYYSARELVLTLVDTVSRGGNLLLNVGPTSDGRIPVIEEERLAEIGDWLRVNGAAIHGTRPWRRSCQWSEGERPRIAYGSEWRTEYDIAAITAKPAGGRAGIEAFFTAKGDTVFAILPWWPSRPLVLEDVRPSARTAVRMLGTDKTVKWKPVDGGIVVEVPQLSIDEMPCKHAYTIELTHVGGEHESTGAKTNRND
;
A
#
# COMPACT_ATOMS: atom_id res chain seq x y z
N MET A 1 -5.54 35.94 23.25
CA MET A 1 -5.48 34.46 23.55
C MET A 1 -4.81 33.82 22.39
N SER A 2 -3.65 33.15 22.59
CA SER A 2 -3.04 32.33 21.53
C SER A 2 -4.00 31.17 21.20
N PRO A 3 -4.22 30.87 19.93
CA PRO A 3 -5.03 29.71 19.59
C PRO A 3 -4.46 28.46 20.25
N ALA A 4 -5.32 27.65 20.85
CA ALA A 4 -4.90 26.39 21.45
C ALA A 4 -4.15 25.59 20.38
N ARG A 5 -2.88 25.25 20.63
CA ARG A 5 -2.11 24.41 19.73
C ARG A 5 -2.75 23.03 19.74
N GLN A 6 -3.23 22.60 18.59
CA GLN A 6 -3.74 21.25 18.44
C GLN A 6 -2.53 20.29 18.43
N VAL A 7 -2.44 19.44 19.43
CA VAL A 7 -1.41 18.40 19.56
C VAL A 7 -2.01 17.09 19.05
N VAL A 8 -1.31 16.44 18.14
CA VAL A 8 -1.66 15.09 17.67
C VAL A 8 -0.81 14.09 18.45
N ILE A 9 -1.47 13.13 19.10
CA ILE A 9 -0.85 12.10 19.93
C ILE A 9 -1.23 10.75 19.34
N ASN A 10 -0.26 9.84 19.22
CA ASN A 10 -0.53 8.45 18.84
C ASN A 10 -1.03 7.62 20.04
N ASP A 11 -1.26 6.34 19.82
CA ASP A 11 -1.79 5.40 20.83
C ASP A 11 -0.71 4.69 21.66
N ARG A 12 0.58 5.12 21.58
CA ARG A 12 1.71 4.46 22.29
C ARG A 12 2.10 5.08 23.63
N TRP A 13 1.35 5.99 24.15
CA TRP A 13 1.73 6.77 25.33
C TRP A 13 1.35 6.15 26.68
N GLY A 14 0.71 4.96 26.69
CA GLY A 14 0.35 4.25 27.92
C GLY A 14 -0.15 2.83 27.70
N GLN A 15 -0.12 2.02 28.78
CA GLN A 15 -0.73 0.69 28.75
C GLN A 15 -2.23 0.77 28.46
N GLY A 16 -2.71 -0.08 27.55
CA GLY A 16 -4.12 -0.14 27.19
C GLY A 16 -4.62 1.00 26.27
N CYS A 17 -3.69 1.86 25.79
CA CYS A 17 -4.04 2.93 24.86
C CYS A 17 -4.10 2.47 23.41
N ARG A 18 -3.45 1.36 23.04
CA ARG A 18 -3.41 0.84 21.68
C ARG A 18 -4.82 0.56 21.15
N ASP A 19 -5.09 1.00 19.91
CA ASP A 19 -6.35 0.87 19.18
C ASP A 19 -7.58 1.46 19.90
N LYS A 20 -7.36 2.31 20.91
CA LYS A 20 -8.44 2.88 21.73
C LYS A 20 -8.36 4.38 21.88
N HIS A 21 -7.16 4.92 22.01
CA HIS A 21 -6.94 6.32 22.35
C HIS A 21 -5.85 6.90 21.47
N GLY A 22 -5.95 8.19 21.16
CA GLY A 22 -4.98 8.92 20.34
C GLY A 22 -5.60 9.48 19.06
N GLY A 23 -4.91 10.41 18.44
CA GLY A 23 -5.31 11.00 17.16
C GLY A 23 -5.03 10.10 15.96
N PHE A 24 -4.13 9.13 16.13
CA PHE A 24 -3.88 8.06 15.17
C PHE A 24 -3.36 6.80 15.88
N TYR A 25 -3.65 5.65 15.29
CA TYR A 25 -3.17 4.36 15.78
C TYR A 25 -1.82 4.01 15.15
N THR A 26 -1.04 3.20 15.85
CA THR A 26 0.24 2.72 15.34
C THR A 26 0.29 1.22 15.34
N THR A 27 0.63 0.65 14.22
CA THR A 27 0.93 -0.77 14.08
C THR A 27 2.43 -0.98 13.88
N GLU A 28 2.92 -2.20 14.06
CA GLU A 28 4.35 -2.49 13.97
C GLU A 28 4.58 -3.94 13.54
N PHE A 29 5.16 -4.13 12.37
CA PHE A 29 5.39 -5.44 11.76
C PHE A 29 4.12 -6.31 11.66
N THR A 30 3.03 -5.68 11.30
CA THR A 30 1.72 -6.33 11.10
C THR A 30 1.19 -5.99 9.72
N PRO A 31 0.09 -6.57 9.27
CA PRO A 31 -0.61 -6.07 8.08
C PRO A 31 -1.15 -4.65 8.26
N GLY A 32 -1.18 -4.12 9.49
CA GLY A 32 -1.80 -2.84 9.81
C GLY A 32 -3.32 -2.94 9.98
N MET A 33 -3.99 -1.79 9.99
CA MET A 33 -5.45 -1.73 10.12
C MET A 33 -6.16 -2.16 8.83
N PRO A 34 -7.38 -2.70 8.92
CA PRO A 34 -8.11 -3.19 7.74
C PRO A 34 -8.59 -2.06 6.82
N ASP A 35 -8.77 -0.86 7.36
CA ASP A 35 -9.33 0.28 6.65
C ASP A 35 -8.86 1.62 7.25
N GLY A 36 -9.33 2.72 6.70
CA GLY A 36 -9.06 4.08 7.12
C GLY A 36 -10.13 4.70 8.04
N SER A 37 -10.91 3.91 8.76
CA SER A 37 -11.95 4.38 9.69
C SER A 37 -11.39 5.25 10.82
N HIS A 38 -10.13 4.99 11.22
CA HIS A 38 -9.32 5.84 12.07
C HIS A 38 -7.96 6.07 11.41
N PRO A 39 -7.33 7.26 11.53
CA PRO A 39 -5.97 7.45 11.01
C PRO A 39 -4.99 6.48 11.66
N TRP A 40 -4.10 5.91 10.89
CA TRP A 40 -3.10 4.97 11.39
C TRP A 40 -1.78 5.02 10.62
N GLU A 41 -0.74 4.48 11.25
CA GLU A 41 0.62 4.40 10.73
C GLU A 41 1.19 3.02 10.99
N GLU A 42 1.74 2.40 9.96
CA GLU A 42 2.53 1.17 10.06
C GLU A 42 4.00 1.52 10.22
N ASN A 43 4.63 1.00 11.26
CA ASN A 43 6.05 1.16 11.54
C ASN A 43 6.82 -0.09 11.10
N ARG A 44 7.77 0.08 10.19
CA ARG A 44 8.62 -1.00 9.67
C ARG A 44 10.06 -0.56 9.53
N THR A 45 10.95 -1.55 9.51
CA THR A 45 12.34 -1.38 9.06
C THR A 45 12.51 -1.96 7.66
N VAL A 46 13.59 -1.60 6.99
CA VAL A 46 13.99 -2.16 5.69
C VAL A 46 14.49 -3.59 5.79
N THR A 47 14.66 -4.12 7.02
CA THR A 47 15.16 -5.47 7.26
C THR A 47 14.04 -6.48 7.49
N ARG A 48 14.28 -7.73 7.09
CA ARG A 48 13.43 -8.88 7.38
C ARG A 48 13.64 -9.37 8.80
N PRO A 49 12.68 -10.11 9.38
CA PRO A 49 12.92 -10.82 10.63
C PRO A 49 14.03 -11.85 10.46
N ARG A 50 14.92 -11.96 11.45
CA ARG A 50 16.06 -12.90 11.42
C ARG A 50 15.71 -14.33 11.80
N ALA A 51 14.62 -14.52 12.50
CA ALA A 51 14.16 -15.82 12.94
C ALA A 51 12.64 -15.87 13.06
N HIS A 52 12.11 -17.07 13.12
CA HIS A 52 10.69 -17.32 13.40
C HIS A 52 10.57 -18.28 14.58
N ASP A 53 9.48 -18.18 15.33
CA ASP A 53 9.16 -19.15 16.38
C ASP A 53 8.59 -20.45 15.78
N ALA A 54 8.21 -21.38 16.65
CA ALA A 54 7.68 -22.69 16.24
C ALA A 54 6.34 -22.58 15.46
N GLU A 55 5.61 -21.49 15.65
CA GLU A 55 4.35 -21.16 14.97
C GLU A 55 4.56 -20.33 13.71
N GLY A 56 5.83 -20.07 13.31
CA GLY A 56 6.18 -19.27 12.12
C GLY A 56 6.10 -17.76 12.32
N ARG A 57 5.89 -17.27 13.54
CA ARG A 57 5.79 -15.84 13.82
C ARG A 57 7.18 -15.19 13.83
N PRO A 58 7.31 -14.02 13.19
CA PRO A 58 8.64 -13.37 13.10
C PRO A 58 9.19 -13.01 14.46
N LEU A 59 10.48 -13.28 14.63
CA LEU A 59 11.28 -12.91 15.78
C LEU A 59 12.41 -11.99 15.33
N TRP A 60 12.84 -11.06 16.19
CA TRP A 60 14.03 -10.24 16.01
C TRP A 60 14.10 -9.47 14.69
N TYR A 61 13.62 -8.26 14.73
CA TYR A 61 13.83 -7.25 13.69
C TYR A 61 14.99 -6.34 14.07
N ASP A 62 15.80 -5.96 13.10
CA ASP A 62 16.90 -5.03 13.32
C ASP A 62 16.45 -3.59 13.05
N TRP A 63 16.17 -2.85 14.12
CA TRP A 63 15.84 -1.42 14.05
C TRP A 63 17.06 -0.53 13.89
N VAL A 64 18.25 -1.08 14.11
CA VAL A 64 19.53 -0.39 14.10
C VAL A 64 20.49 -1.11 13.14
N HIS A 65 21.55 -0.42 12.76
CA HIS A 65 22.59 -1.02 11.92
C HIS A 65 23.18 -2.28 12.57
N ASN A 66 23.18 -3.37 11.82
CA ASN A 66 23.76 -4.64 12.23
C ASN A 66 24.73 -5.16 11.16
N ARG A 67 26.02 -5.20 11.47
CA ARG A 67 27.08 -5.64 10.56
C ARG A 67 27.03 -7.13 10.19
N GLN A 68 26.22 -7.91 10.88
CA GLN A 68 26.05 -9.36 10.61
C GLN A 68 24.98 -9.63 9.55
N LEU A 69 24.26 -8.61 9.12
CA LEU A 69 23.25 -8.77 8.09
C LEU A 69 23.90 -8.90 6.71
N SER A 70 23.40 -9.82 5.94
CA SER A 70 23.68 -10.00 4.52
C SER A 70 22.51 -9.49 3.67
N LEU A 71 22.65 -9.48 2.35
CA LEU A 71 21.67 -8.89 1.43
C LEU A 71 20.28 -9.52 1.56
N GLU A 72 20.20 -10.82 1.79
CA GLU A 72 18.94 -11.56 1.96
C GLU A 72 18.15 -11.16 3.23
N ASN A 73 18.80 -10.50 4.18
CA ASN A 73 18.14 -9.98 5.38
C ASN A 73 17.40 -8.65 5.12
N TYR A 74 17.48 -8.10 3.91
CA TYR A 74 16.77 -6.89 3.55
C TYR A 74 15.58 -7.21 2.65
N TYR A 75 14.50 -6.45 2.81
CA TYR A 75 13.41 -6.46 1.84
C TYR A 75 13.91 -5.92 0.50
N SER A 76 13.39 -6.45 -0.58
CA SER A 76 13.58 -5.88 -1.90
C SER A 76 12.83 -4.54 -2.01
N ALA A 77 13.28 -3.66 -2.88
CA ALA A 77 12.55 -2.41 -3.15
C ALA A 77 11.12 -2.67 -3.63
N ARG A 78 10.89 -3.76 -4.38
CA ARG A 78 9.55 -4.18 -4.78
C ARG A 78 8.65 -4.48 -3.58
N GLU A 79 9.11 -5.21 -2.58
CA GLU A 79 8.32 -5.51 -1.39
C GLU A 79 8.02 -4.25 -0.57
N LEU A 80 9.00 -3.35 -0.46
CA LEU A 80 8.80 -2.07 0.24
C LEU A 80 7.81 -1.16 -0.48
N VAL A 81 7.89 -1.08 -1.82
CA VAL A 81 6.91 -0.35 -2.64
C VAL A 81 5.51 -0.96 -2.48
N LEU A 82 5.38 -2.29 -2.56
CA LEU A 82 4.08 -2.94 -2.42
C LEU A 82 3.51 -2.83 -0.99
N THR A 83 4.37 -2.82 0.02
CA THR A 83 3.97 -2.54 1.41
C THR A 83 3.42 -1.11 1.55
N LEU A 84 4.10 -0.13 0.95
CA LEU A 84 3.61 1.26 0.91
C LEU A 84 2.25 1.33 0.21
N VAL A 85 2.12 0.70 -0.95
CA VAL A 85 0.88 0.69 -1.74
C VAL A 85 -0.28 0.06 -0.96
N ASP A 86 -0.06 -1.10 -0.36
CA ASP A 86 -1.07 -1.79 0.45
C ASP A 86 -1.49 -0.96 1.68
N THR A 87 -0.52 -0.38 2.40
CA THR A 87 -0.76 0.48 3.55
C THR A 87 -1.62 1.69 3.16
N VAL A 88 -1.25 2.41 2.10
CA VAL A 88 -1.96 3.62 1.66
C VAL A 88 -3.34 3.30 1.08
N SER A 89 -3.50 2.18 0.37
CA SER A 89 -4.80 1.76 -0.18
C SER A 89 -5.84 1.50 0.91
N ARG A 90 -5.40 1.16 2.12
CA ARG A 90 -6.24 0.98 3.32
C ARG A 90 -6.30 2.23 4.22
N GLY A 91 -5.67 3.35 3.82
CA GLY A 91 -5.74 4.63 4.50
C GLY A 91 -4.70 4.85 5.59
N GLY A 92 -3.67 4.01 5.63
CA GLY A 92 -2.52 4.16 6.52
C GLY A 92 -1.40 5.01 5.94
N ASN A 93 -0.44 5.34 6.79
CA ASN A 93 0.85 5.90 6.44
C ASN A 93 1.95 4.88 6.76
N LEU A 94 3.02 4.88 6.00
CA LEU A 94 4.17 4.03 6.26
C LEU A 94 5.31 4.85 6.86
N LEU A 95 5.74 4.49 8.06
CA LEU A 95 6.99 4.93 8.66
C LEU A 95 8.05 3.85 8.43
N LEU A 96 8.99 4.13 7.51
CA LEU A 96 10.05 3.20 7.16
C LEU A 96 11.36 3.61 7.84
N ASN A 97 11.82 2.77 8.76
CA ASN A 97 13.05 2.99 9.50
C ASN A 97 14.27 2.47 8.74
N VAL A 98 15.36 3.21 8.82
CA VAL A 98 16.71 2.82 8.39
C VAL A 98 17.67 2.83 9.57
N GLY A 99 18.73 2.02 9.53
CA GLY A 99 19.69 1.86 10.60
C GLY A 99 21.03 2.53 10.29
N PRO A 100 21.29 3.80 10.69
CA PRO A 100 22.57 4.44 10.42
C PRO A 100 23.73 3.70 11.11
N THR A 101 24.90 3.72 10.47
CA THR A 101 26.16 3.27 11.07
C THR A 101 26.58 4.18 12.22
N SER A 102 27.53 3.75 13.04
CA SER A 102 28.01 4.53 14.20
C SER A 102 28.63 5.89 13.86
N ASP A 103 29.03 6.09 12.60
CA ASP A 103 29.54 7.36 12.07
C ASP A 103 28.45 8.17 11.33
N GLY A 104 27.19 7.77 11.47
CA GLY A 104 26.02 8.51 10.98
C GLY A 104 25.70 8.33 9.50
N ARG A 105 26.34 7.41 8.80
CA ARG A 105 26.03 7.12 7.39
C ARG A 105 24.93 6.06 7.28
N ILE A 106 24.10 6.19 6.28
CA ILE A 106 23.13 5.14 5.91
C ILE A 106 23.89 4.07 5.11
N PRO A 107 23.73 2.77 5.43
CA PRO A 107 24.32 1.68 4.65
C PRO A 107 23.91 1.72 3.18
N VAL A 108 24.83 1.38 2.28
CA VAL A 108 24.60 1.43 0.80
C VAL A 108 23.32 0.69 0.39
N ILE A 109 23.07 -0.49 0.97
CA ILE A 109 21.87 -1.27 0.65
C ILE A 109 20.57 -0.54 1.03
N GLU A 110 20.57 0.18 2.14
CA GLU A 110 19.41 0.96 2.59
C GLU A 110 19.23 2.21 1.72
N GLU A 111 20.33 2.88 1.34
CA GLU A 111 20.30 3.99 0.37
C GLU A 111 19.72 3.55 -0.98
N GLU A 112 20.14 2.38 -1.51
CA GLU A 112 19.59 1.82 -2.74
C GLU A 112 18.08 1.58 -2.62
N ARG A 113 17.60 0.98 -1.52
CA ARG A 113 16.17 0.75 -1.31
C ARG A 113 15.37 2.05 -1.29
N LEU A 114 15.87 3.06 -0.59
CA LEU A 114 15.24 4.38 -0.53
C LEU A 114 15.25 5.07 -1.90
N ALA A 115 16.35 4.98 -2.65
CA ALA A 115 16.46 5.55 -3.98
C ALA A 115 15.47 4.90 -4.96
N GLU A 116 15.35 3.55 -4.96
CA GLU A 116 14.42 2.83 -5.82
C GLU A 116 12.95 3.13 -5.47
N ILE A 117 12.61 3.29 -4.18
CA ILE A 117 11.29 3.76 -3.75
C ILE A 117 11.04 5.19 -4.25
N GLY A 118 12.03 6.06 -4.13
CA GLY A 118 11.99 7.44 -4.63
C GLY A 118 11.78 7.50 -6.14
N ASP A 119 12.48 6.67 -6.90
CA ASP A 119 12.34 6.55 -8.35
C ASP A 119 10.92 6.12 -8.74
N TRP A 120 10.38 5.13 -8.04
CA TRP A 120 9.01 4.69 -8.24
C TRP A 120 7.99 5.78 -7.92
N LEU A 121 8.18 6.52 -6.82
CA LEU A 121 7.31 7.63 -6.41
C LEU A 121 7.36 8.82 -7.38
N ARG A 122 8.47 9.06 -8.06
CA ARG A 122 8.54 10.12 -9.10
C ARG A 122 7.53 9.86 -10.23
N VAL A 123 7.26 8.60 -10.54
CA VAL A 123 6.28 8.20 -11.57
C VAL A 123 4.88 8.07 -10.98
N ASN A 124 4.76 7.41 -9.82
CA ASN A 124 3.47 6.95 -9.29
C ASN A 124 2.99 7.75 -8.06
N GLY A 125 3.69 8.79 -7.65
CA GLY A 125 3.39 9.55 -6.43
C GLY A 125 1.99 10.18 -6.42
N ALA A 126 1.39 10.46 -7.57
CA ALA A 126 0.01 10.93 -7.66
C ALA A 126 -0.99 9.93 -7.07
N ALA A 127 -0.69 8.63 -7.17
CA ALA A 127 -1.52 7.56 -6.61
C ALA A 127 -1.30 7.32 -5.11
N ILE A 128 -0.32 8.02 -4.50
CA ILE A 128 0.04 7.86 -3.08
C ILE A 128 -0.25 9.14 -2.30
N HIS A 129 0.31 10.28 -2.76
CA HIS A 129 0.28 11.51 -1.99
C HIS A 129 -1.08 12.22 -2.04
N GLY A 130 -1.66 12.44 -0.85
CA GLY A 130 -2.94 13.14 -0.70
C GLY A 130 -4.15 12.34 -1.20
N THR A 131 -4.00 11.03 -1.37
CA THR A 131 -5.09 10.11 -1.70
C THR A 131 -5.86 9.67 -0.45
N ARG A 132 -6.95 8.97 -0.69
CA ARG A 132 -7.78 8.30 0.33
C ARG A 132 -8.09 6.88 -0.14
N PRO A 133 -8.46 5.97 0.77
CA PRO A 133 -8.99 4.67 0.35
C PRO A 133 -10.14 4.86 -0.62
N TRP A 134 -10.16 4.03 -1.64
CA TRP A 134 -11.35 3.92 -2.49
C TRP A 134 -12.36 2.99 -1.81
N ARG A 135 -13.52 2.75 -2.44
CA ARG A 135 -14.57 1.83 -1.91
C ARG A 135 -14.09 0.40 -1.64
N ARG A 136 -13.00 0.00 -2.25
CA ARG A 136 -12.22 -1.21 -1.96
C ARG A 136 -10.73 -0.86 -1.96
N SER A 137 -9.97 -1.48 -1.07
CA SER A 137 -8.52 -1.29 -1.01
C SER A 137 -7.77 -2.08 -2.08
N CYS A 138 -8.28 -3.26 -2.45
CA CYS A 138 -7.67 -4.11 -3.47
C CYS A 138 -8.70 -5.01 -4.18
N GLN A 139 -8.28 -5.55 -5.32
CA GLN A 139 -8.99 -6.57 -6.07
C GLN A 139 -8.14 -7.83 -6.13
N TRP A 140 -8.76 -8.96 -5.83
CA TRP A 140 -8.13 -10.28 -5.89
C TRP A 140 -8.53 -11.01 -7.16
N SER A 141 -7.61 -11.81 -7.68
CA SER A 141 -7.94 -12.81 -8.70
C SER A 141 -8.86 -13.90 -8.14
N GLU A 142 -9.37 -14.72 -9.02
CA GLU A 142 -10.01 -15.99 -8.61
C GLU A 142 -9.02 -16.89 -7.87
N GLY A 143 -9.53 -17.69 -6.93
CA GLY A 143 -8.77 -18.64 -6.14
C GLY A 143 -8.91 -18.47 -4.64
N GLU A 144 -8.20 -19.30 -3.89
CA GLU A 144 -8.18 -19.25 -2.44
C GLU A 144 -7.33 -18.06 -1.95
N ARG A 145 -7.95 -17.19 -1.16
CA ARG A 145 -7.29 -16.02 -0.58
C ARG A 145 -6.60 -16.39 0.73
N PRO A 146 -5.36 -15.93 0.96
CA PRO A 146 -4.72 -16.10 2.26
C PRO A 146 -5.50 -15.33 3.33
N ARG A 147 -5.54 -15.87 4.54
CA ARG A 147 -6.09 -15.16 5.70
C ARG A 147 -5.09 -14.09 6.12
N ILE A 148 -5.52 -12.85 6.18
CA ILE A 148 -4.73 -11.72 6.68
C ILE A 148 -5.28 -11.33 8.06
N ALA A 149 -4.44 -11.37 9.08
CA ALA A 149 -4.80 -10.96 10.44
C ALA A 149 -4.49 -9.45 10.59
N TYR A 150 -5.45 -8.61 10.20
CA TYR A 150 -5.36 -7.17 10.40
C TYR A 150 -5.44 -6.81 11.89
N GLY A 151 -4.82 -5.68 12.26
CA GLY A 151 -4.84 -5.13 13.61
C GLY A 151 -3.47 -4.72 14.12
N SER A 152 -3.41 -4.30 15.37
CA SER A 152 -2.19 -3.86 16.04
C SER A 152 -1.44 -4.98 16.77
N GLU A 153 -1.94 -6.22 16.73
CA GLU A 153 -1.23 -7.34 17.34
C GLU A 153 0.14 -7.53 16.70
N TRP A 154 1.15 -7.31 17.51
CA TRP A 154 2.53 -7.41 17.11
C TRP A 154 2.88 -8.85 16.68
N ARG A 155 3.69 -8.98 15.61
CA ARG A 155 4.16 -10.26 15.07
C ARG A 155 3.09 -11.14 14.42
N THR A 156 2.10 -10.54 13.78
CA THR A 156 1.25 -11.28 12.87
C THR A 156 1.97 -11.51 11.54
N GLU A 157 1.81 -12.69 10.98
CA GLU A 157 2.38 -13.00 9.68
C GLU A 157 1.78 -12.10 8.59
N TYR A 158 2.66 -11.43 7.85
CA TYR A 158 2.30 -10.61 6.71
C TYR A 158 3.37 -10.69 5.63
N ASP A 159 3.08 -11.45 4.59
CA ASP A 159 3.96 -11.58 3.44
C ASP A 159 3.35 -10.89 2.22
N ILE A 160 3.79 -9.65 1.98
CA ILE A 160 3.35 -8.84 0.84
C ILE A 160 3.73 -9.50 -0.49
N ALA A 161 4.84 -10.23 -0.55
CA ALA A 161 5.27 -10.92 -1.77
C ALA A 161 4.34 -12.07 -2.10
N ALA A 162 3.88 -12.82 -1.09
CA ALA A 162 2.95 -13.93 -1.28
C ALA A 162 1.57 -13.45 -1.76
N ILE A 163 1.01 -12.41 -1.14
CA ILE A 163 -0.33 -11.90 -1.51
C ILE A 163 -0.34 -11.13 -2.84
N THR A 164 0.82 -10.67 -3.30
CA THR A 164 0.98 -9.99 -4.59
C THR A 164 1.67 -10.86 -5.65
N ALA A 165 1.84 -12.15 -5.38
CA ALA A 165 2.31 -13.11 -6.38
C ALA A 165 1.27 -13.27 -7.50
N LYS A 166 1.74 -13.60 -8.71
CA LYS A 166 0.82 -13.95 -9.80
C LYS A 166 -0.01 -15.18 -9.41
N PRO A 167 -1.32 -15.16 -9.69
CA PRO A 167 -2.19 -16.29 -9.36
C PRO A 167 -1.66 -17.59 -9.95
N ALA A 168 -1.55 -18.62 -9.14
CA ALA A 168 -1.08 -19.94 -9.56
C ALA A 168 -1.59 -21.04 -8.62
N GLY A 169 -1.84 -22.24 -9.15
CA GLY A 169 -2.16 -23.41 -8.35
C GLY A 169 -3.41 -23.28 -7.48
N GLY A 170 -4.43 -22.54 -7.95
CA GLY A 170 -5.67 -22.30 -7.21
C GLY A 170 -5.58 -21.21 -6.13
N ARG A 171 -4.41 -20.59 -5.92
CA ARG A 171 -4.22 -19.46 -5.00
C ARG A 171 -4.54 -18.15 -5.70
N ALA A 172 -5.28 -17.30 -5.01
CA ALA A 172 -5.53 -15.93 -5.43
C ALA A 172 -4.31 -15.02 -5.14
N GLY A 173 -4.13 -14.02 -6.00
CA GLY A 173 -3.19 -12.92 -5.79
C GLY A 173 -3.89 -11.59 -5.98
N ILE A 174 -3.38 -10.53 -5.38
CA ILE A 174 -3.91 -9.19 -5.60
C ILE A 174 -3.54 -8.74 -7.03
N GLU A 175 -4.55 -8.41 -7.81
CA GLU A 175 -4.41 -7.93 -9.19
C GLU A 175 -4.26 -6.42 -9.26
N ALA A 176 -4.90 -5.70 -8.34
CA ALA A 176 -4.83 -4.25 -8.24
C ALA A 176 -5.07 -3.78 -6.81
N PHE A 177 -4.35 -2.75 -6.38
CA PHE A 177 -4.68 -1.93 -5.22
C PHE A 177 -5.35 -0.65 -5.70
N PHE A 178 -6.18 -0.04 -4.83
CA PHE A 178 -6.91 1.16 -5.21
C PHE A 178 -6.71 2.29 -4.22
N THR A 179 -6.47 3.48 -4.76
CA THR A 179 -6.54 4.75 -4.04
C THR A 179 -7.39 5.74 -4.83
N ALA A 180 -7.87 6.79 -4.20
CA ALA A 180 -8.69 7.80 -4.85
C ALA A 180 -8.31 9.23 -4.44
N LYS A 181 -8.52 10.19 -5.36
CA LYS A 181 -8.36 11.61 -5.11
C LYS A 181 -9.41 12.39 -5.91
N GLY A 182 -10.42 12.93 -5.22
CA GLY A 182 -11.57 13.52 -5.87
C GLY A 182 -12.31 12.47 -6.73
N ASP A 183 -12.55 12.78 -8.00
CA ASP A 183 -13.17 11.88 -8.98
C ASP A 183 -12.19 10.98 -9.75
N THR A 184 -10.96 10.95 -9.31
CA THR A 184 -9.88 10.12 -9.90
C THR A 184 -9.63 8.91 -9.03
N VAL A 185 -9.60 7.74 -9.64
CA VAL A 185 -9.22 6.46 -9.03
C VAL A 185 -7.89 6.01 -9.64
N PHE A 186 -7.02 5.51 -8.81
CA PHE A 186 -5.76 4.90 -9.22
C PHE A 186 -5.82 3.40 -8.96
N ALA A 187 -5.61 2.59 -10.00
CA ALA A 187 -5.44 1.15 -9.90
C ALA A 187 -3.95 0.83 -10.01
N ILE A 188 -3.34 0.41 -8.91
CA ILE A 188 -1.90 0.13 -8.80
C ILE A 188 -1.70 -1.38 -8.94
N LEU A 189 -1.10 -1.79 -10.03
CA LEU A 189 -0.90 -3.18 -10.43
C LEU A 189 0.43 -3.70 -9.89
N PRO A 190 0.46 -4.77 -9.09
CA PRO A 190 1.70 -5.31 -8.54
C PRO A 190 2.58 -5.97 -9.60
N TRP A 191 2.05 -6.26 -10.77
CA TRP A 191 2.79 -6.83 -11.91
C TRP A 191 2.21 -6.36 -13.23
N TRP A 192 2.99 -6.45 -14.30
CA TRP A 192 2.53 -6.12 -15.65
C TRP A 192 1.51 -7.16 -16.13
N PRO A 193 0.29 -6.75 -16.50
CA PRO A 193 -0.73 -7.68 -16.98
C PRO A 193 -0.33 -8.31 -18.31
N SER A 194 -0.45 -9.63 -18.42
CA SER A 194 -0.22 -10.37 -19.67
C SER A 194 -1.49 -10.53 -20.51
N ARG A 195 -2.64 -10.12 -19.96
CA ARG A 195 -3.97 -10.18 -20.58
C ARG A 195 -4.77 -8.94 -20.16
N PRO A 196 -5.85 -8.59 -20.87
CA PRO A 196 -6.77 -7.54 -20.43
C PRO A 196 -7.26 -7.81 -19.00
N LEU A 197 -7.27 -6.77 -18.17
CA LEU A 197 -7.67 -6.82 -16.77
C LEU A 197 -9.04 -6.16 -16.61
N VAL A 198 -9.95 -6.82 -15.94
CA VAL A 198 -11.21 -6.21 -15.50
C VAL A 198 -10.94 -5.47 -14.19
N LEU A 199 -11.25 -4.18 -14.16
CA LEU A 199 -11.27 -3.38 -12.94
C LEU A 199 -12.72 -3.26 -12.49
N GLU A 200 -13.03 -3.98 -11.40
CA GLU A 200 -14.38 -4.09 -10.85
C GLU A 200 -14.82 -2.82 -10.12
N ASP A 201 -16.14 -2.58 -10.08
CA ASP A 201 -16.79 -1.44 -9.42
C ASP A 201 -16.43 -0.05 -9.97
N VAL A 202 -15.64 0.02 -11.02
CA VAL A 202 -15.37 1.27 -11.75
C VAL A 202 -16.58 1.64 -12.59
N ARG A 203 -17.17 2.81 -12.35
CA ARG A 203 -18.33 3.32 -13.09
C ARG A 203 -17.89 4.43 -14.03
N PRO A 204 -17.65 4.13 -15.32
CA PRO A 204 -17.22 5.15 -16.26
C PRO A 204 -18.36 6.10 -16.62
N SER A 205 -18.00 7.33 -16.96
CA SER A 205 -18.86 8.36 -17.53
C SER A 205 -18.43 8.68 -18.96
N ALA A 206 -19.18 9.53 -19.66
CA ALA A 206 -18.79 10.02 -20.99
C ALA A 206 -17.47 10.84 -20.96
N ARG A 207 -17.02 11.30 -19.80
CA ARG A 207 -15.77 12.07 -19.63
C ARG A 207 -14.61 11.23 -19.13
N THR A 208 -14.84 9.95 -18.84
CA THR A 208 -13.78 9.09 -18.29
C THR A 208 -12.59 9.01 -19.23
N ALA A 209 -11.42 9.28 -18.70
CA ALA A 209 -10.15 9.02 -19.36
C ALA A 209 -9.33 8.01 -18.56
N VAL A 210 -8.64 7.15 -19.28
CA VAL A 210 -7.80 6.09 -18.70
C VAL A 210 -6.41 6.22 -19.28
N ARG A 211 -5.40 6.33 -18.40
CA ARG A 211 -4.00 6.38 -18.81
C ARG A 211 -3.12 5.59 -17.84
N MET A 212 -1.93 5.24 -18.28
CA MET A 212 -0.90 4.68 -17.43
C MET A 212 0.09 5.79 -17.03
N LEU A 213 0.45 5.86 -15.75
CA LEU A 213 1.43 6.84 -15.29
C LEU A 213 2.82 6.49 -15.84
N GLY A 214 3.58 7.53 -16.19
CA GLY A 214 4.95 7.42 -16.68
C GLY A 214 5.09 7.03 -18.16
N THR A 215 4.00 6.98 -18.92
CA THR A 215 4.02 6.79 -20.37
C THR A 215 2.88 7.56 -21.04
N ASP A 216 3.07 7.98 -22.27
CA ASP A 216 2.07 8.60 -23.14
C ASP A 216 1.35 7.58 -24.05
N LYS A 217 1.73 6.30 -23.97
CA LYS A 217 1.10 5.24 -24.74
C LYS A 217 -0.36 5.05 -24.33
N THR A 218 -1.21 4.83 -25.31
CA THR A 218 -2.65 4.68 -25.11
C THR A 218 -2.98 3.38 -24.37
N VAL A 219 -3.74 3.49 -23.29
CA VAL A 219 -4.42 2.37 -22.64
C VAL A 219 -5.77 2.18 -23.31
N LYS A 220 -6.01 1.01 -23.91
CA LYS A 220 -7.32 0.68 -24.44
C LYS A 220 -8.24 0.23 -23.32
N TRP A 221 -9.48 0.70 -23.35
CA TRP A 221 -10.47 0.31 -22.36
C TRP A 221 -11.89 0.33 -22.92
N LYS A 222 -12.78 -0.40 -22.29
CA LYS A 222 -14.23 -0.37 -22.57
C LYS A 222 -15.04 -0.70 -21.32
N PRO A 223 -16.26 -0.18 -21.19
CA PRO A 223 -17.16 -0.59 -20.12
C PRO A 223 -17.58 -2.05 -20.29
N VAL A 224 -17.75 -2.72 -19.14
CA VAL A 224 -18.32 -4.07 -19.03
C VAL A 224 -19.30 -4.08 -17.86
N ASP A 225 -20.09 -5.14 -17.74
CA ASP A 225 -20.95 -5.30 -16.58
C ASP A 225 -20.10 -5.34 -15.29
N GLY A 226 -20.45 -4.48 -14.33
CA GLY A 226 -19.76 -4.36 -13.05
C GLY A 226 -18.41 -3.64 -13.05
N GLY A 227 -17.96 -3.04 -14.18
CA GLY A 227 -16.68 -2.33 -14.20
C GLY A 227 -16.21 -1.87 -15.58
N ILE A 228 -14.90 -1.90 -15.76
CA ILE A 228 -14.25 -1.68 -17.06
C ILE A 228 -13.21 -2.76 -17.32
N VAL A 229 -13.01 -3.11 -18.58
CA VAL A 229 -11.83 -3.88 -18.98
C VAL A 229 -10.77 -2.92 -19.51
N VAL A 230 -9.53 -3.09 -19.09
CA VAL A 230 -8.37 -2.33 -19.54
C VAL A 230 -7.35 -3.24 -20.20
N GLU A 231 -6.77 -2.77 -21.28
CA GLU A 231 -5.66 -3.43 -21.97
C GLU A 231 -4.46 -2.46 -21.96
N VAL A 232 -3.43 -2.83 -21.20
CA VAL A 232 -2.21 -2.03 -21.11
C VAL A 232 -1.46 -2.04 -22.44
N PRO A 233 -0.74 -0.95 -22.81
CA PRO A 233 0.02 -0.90 -24.03
C PRO A 233 1.13 -1.97 -24.05
N GLN A 234 1.48 -2.46 -25.22
CA GLN A 234 2.70 -3.24 -25.39
C GLN A 234 3.89 -2.29 -25.39
N LEU A 235 4.81 -2.53 -24.48
CA LEU A 235 6.03 -1.75 -24.31
C LEU A 235 7.26 -2.65 -24.47
N SER A 236 8.30 -2.12 -25.10
CA SER A 236 9.63 -2.72 -25.02
C SER A 236 10.22 -2.52 -23.62
N ILE A 237 11.29 -3.24 -23.29
CA ILE A 237 11.94 -3.11 -22.00
C ILE A 237 12.42 -1.67 -21.71
N ASP A 238 12.82 -0.95 -22.75
CA ASP A 238 13.33 0.42 -22.65
C ASP A 238 12.21 1.46 -22.51
N GLU A 239 10.97 1.08 -22.82
CA GLU A 239 9.78 1.95 -22.69
C GLU A 239 9.04 1.74 -21.36
N MET A 240 9.49 0.81 -20.51
CA MET A 240 8.83 0.54 -19.22
C MET A 240 8.86 1.80 -18.34
N PRO A 241 7.69 2.28 -17.87
CA PRO A 241 7.60 3.57 -17.17
C PRO A 241 8.31 3.57 -15.81
N CYS A 242 8.39 2.43 -15.16
CA CYS A 242 9.01 2.26 -13.85
C CYS A 242 9.24 0.77 -13.54
N LYS A 243 9.82 0.50 -12.38
CA LYS A 243 9.96 -0.84 -11.80
C LYS A 243 8.83 -1.11 -10.78
N HIS A 244 8.77 -2.33 -10.30
CA HIS A 244 8.04 -2.81 -9.10
C HIS A 244 6.52 -2.90 -9.22
N ALA A 245 5.83 -1.79 -9.50
CA ALA A 245 4.37 -1.72 -9.66
C ALA A 245 3.99 -0.62 -10.66
N TYR A 246 2.81 -0.74 -11.27
CA TYR A 246 2.39 0.11 -12.39
C TYR A 246 1.02 0.70 -12.11
N THR A 247 0.81 1.97 -12.40
CA THR A 247 -0.44 2.64 -12.06
C THR A 247 -1.25 3.01 -13.29
N ILE A 248 -2.52 2.60 -13.27
CA ILE A 248 -3.55 3.09 -14.18
C ILE A 248 -4.33 4.18 -13.46
N GLU A 249 -4.38 5.36 -14.03
CA GLU A 249 -5.19 6.48 -13.58
C GLU A 249 -6.50 6.51 -14.36
N LEU A 250 -7.61 6.63 -13.63
CA LEU A 250 -8.97 6.69 -14.16
C LEU A 250 -9.61 7.97 -13.66
N THR A 251 -9.83 8.94 -14.57
CA THR A 251 -10.46 10.21 -14.22
C THR A 251 -11.95 10.19 -14.52
N HIS A 252 -12.72 11.00 -13.79
CA HIS A 252 -14.18 11.11 -13.95
C HIS A 252 -14.92 9.77 -13.87
N VAL A 253 -14.43 8.89 -12.99
CA VAL A 253 -15.11 7.65 -12.64
C VAL A 253 -16.00 7.91 -11.43
N GLY A 254 -17.30 7.77 -11.61
CA GLY A 254 -18.29 8.07 -10.60
C GLY A 254 -18.10 7.22 -9.35
N GLY A 255 -18.03 7.89 -8.23
CA GLY A 255 -17.93 7.29 -6.91
C GLY A 255 -17.90 8.40 -5.89
N GLU A 256 -19.06 8.97 -5.55
CA GLU A 256 -19.18 9.71 -4.32
C GLU A 256 -18.68 8.80 -3.20
N HIS A 257 -17.74 9.30 -2.41
CA HIS A 257 -17.55 8.85 -1.05
C HIS A 257 -18.92 8.95 -0.39
N GLU A 258 -19.66 7.86 -0.26
CA GLU A 258 -20.58 7.74 0.85
C GLU A 258 -19.69 7.75 2.09
N SER A 259 -19.43 8.98 2.58
CA SER A 259 -19.00 9.15 3.94
C SER A 259 -20.08 8.46 4.77
N THR A 260 -19.75 7.32 5.34
CA THR A 260 -20.50 6.78 6.47
C THR A 260 -20.45 7.84 7.54
N GLY A 261 -21.41 8.77 7.46
CA GLY A 261 -21.63 9.81 8.44
C GLY A 261 -21.80 9.11 9.77
N ALA A 262 -20.86 9.34 10.67
CA ALA A 262 -21.06 9.09 12.08
C ALA A 262 -22.37 9.76 12.45
N LYS A 263 -23.42 8.96 12.65
CA LYS A 263 -24.65 9.42 13.30
C LYS A 263 -24.24 9.85 14.70
N THR A 264 -24.02 11.14 14.86
CA THR A 264 -24.05 11.77 16.18
C THR A 264 -25.46 11.57 16.73
N ASN A 265 -25.65 10.52 17.50
CA ASN A 265 -26.77 10.46 18.44
C ASN A 265 -26.52 11.56 19.50
N ARG A 266 -27.05 12.73 19.24
CA ARG A 266 -27.46 13.61 20.33
C ARG A 266 -28.76 13.03 20.88
N ASN A 267 -28.66 12.40 22.00
CA ASN A 267 -29.80 12.25 22.92
C ASN A 267 -29.55 13.23 24.05
N ASP A 268 -30.57 13.99 24.27
CA ASP A 268 -30.79 15.02 25.29
C ASP A 268 -30.44 14.60 26.73
#